data_3f160c50593b938f8fd20cd45203566a
#
_entry.id   3f160c50593b938f8fd20cd45203566a
#
_cell.length_a   1.000
_cell.length_b   1.000
_cell.length_c   1.000
_cell.angle_alpha   90.00
_cell.angle_beta   90.00
_cell.angle_gamma   90.00
#
_symmetry.space_group_name_H-M   'P 1'
#
loop_
_entity.id
_entity.type
_entity.pdbx_description
1 polymer ?
#
loop_
_entity_poly.entity_id
_entity_poly.type
_entity_poly.pdbx_seq_one_letter_code
_entity_poly.pdbx_strand_id
1 'polypeptide(L)'
;KYNIPTAAYGVFHKVDEAKAFIAQTGAPIVVKADGLAAGKGVVVAMTIDEANVAVEDMLSGNRFGDAGNTVVIEEFMEGEEASLLAFVDGKTVVPMIASQDHKRIFDGDKGPNTGGMGTYAPAPVLTDALRDEAMKTILEPMVAAMEKEGMPYVGCLYAGLMITDEGPKVVEFNARFGDPETQVVLPLLDSDLGEIMMACAKGTLTSNMVKWKDSSAACVILASKGYPETSSKGDVISGDIKQYDTTIVFHSGTKLVGENYVTNGGRVLGVVGLGKDLRTALDRAYERIEHIDFEGMQYRTDIGAKAFK
;
A
#
# COMPACT_ATOMS: atom_id res chain seq x y z
N LYS A 1 -22.46 -6.13 -5.46
CA LYS A 1 -23.58 -6.31 -4.52
C LYS A 1 -24.00 -4.97 -3.88
N TYR A 2 -23.01 -4.13 -3.54
CA TYR A 2 -23.21 -2.85 -2.85
C TYR A 2 -22.85 -1.64 -3.70
N ASN A 3 -22.59 -1.82 -4.98
CA ASN A 3 -22.26 -0.79 -5.97
C ASN A 3 -21.08 0.12 -5.57
N ILE A 4 -20.09 -0.44 -4.87
CA ILE A 4 -18.83 0.27 -4.58
C ILE A 4 -18.04 0.38 -5.89
N PRO A 5 -17.58 1.58 -6.29
CA PRO A 5 -16.80 1.78 -7.52
C PRO A 5 -15.52 0.95 -7.53
N THR A 6 -15.36 0.10 -8.53
CA THR A 6 -14.16 -0.72 -8.76
C THR A 6 -14.05 -1.05 -10.24
N ALA A 7 -12.98 -1.70 -10.66
CA ALA A 7 -12.81 -2.21 -12.02
C ALA A 7 -13.95 -3.14 -12.42
N ALA A 8 -14.33 -3.14 -13.69
CA ALA A 8 -15.16 -4.21 -14.25
C ALA A 8 -14.40 -5.55 -14.16
N TYR A 9 -15.09 -6.65 -13.82
CA TYR A 9 -14.40 -7.91 -13.56
C TYR A 9 -15.20 -9.14 -13.95
N GLY A 10 -14.49 -10.26 -14.12
CA GLY A 10 -15.04 -11.61 -14.23
C GLY A 10 -14.32 -12.58 -13.30
N VAL A 11 -15.04 -13.60 -12.81
CA VAL A 11 -14.48 -14.66 -11.93
C VAL A 11 -14.50 -15.98 -12.65
N PHE A 12 -13.37 -16.68 -12.69
CA PHE A 12 -13.20 -17.88 -13.49
C PHE A 12 -12.52 -19.01 -12.70
N HIS A 13 -12.99 -20.24 -12.96
CA HIS A 13 -12.45 -21.47 -12.38
C HIS A 13 -11.84 -22.38 -13.45
N LYS A 14 -11.94 -22.03 -14.74
CA LYS A 14 -11.44 -22.81 -15.87
C LYS A 14 -10.65 -21.90 -16.81
N VAL A 15 -9.52 -22.44 -17.28
CA VAL A 15 -8.60 -21.76 -18.20
C VAL A 15 -9.31 -21.30 -19.47
N ASP A 16 -10.10 -22.17 -20.09
CA ASP A 16 -10.73 -21.87 -21.39
C ASP A 16 -11.77 -20.73 -21.28
N GLU A 17 -12.54 -20.69 -20.18
CA GLU A 17 -13.52 -19.63 -19.91
C GLU A 17 -12.82 -18.28 -19.66
N ALA A 18 -11.73 -18.31 -18.89
CA ALA A 18 -10.90 -17.12 -18.61
C ALA A 18 -10.26 -16.56 -19.90
N LYS A 19 -9.69 -17.43 -20.75
CA LYS A 19 -9.10 -17.03 -22.02
C LYS A 19 -10.13 -16.49 -23.01
N ALA A 20 -11.33 -17.06 -23.05
CA ALA A 20 -12.42 -16.56 -23.88
C ALA A 20 -12.83 -15.12 -23.44
N PHE A 21 -12.87 -14.86 -22.14
CA PHE A 21 -13.12 -13.51 -21.60
C PHE A 21 -12.00 -12.52 -21.98
N ILE A 22 -10.71 -12.91 -21.83
CA ILE A 22 -9.57 -12.09 -22.24
C ILE A 22 -9.62 -11.77 -23.74
N ALA A 23 -9.93 -12.76 -24.58
CA ALA A 23 -10.04 -12.55 -26.02
C ALA A 23 -11.16 -11.56 -26.40
N GLN A 24 -12.24 -11.52 -25.63
CA GLN A 24 -13.35 -10.58 -25.83
C GLN A 24 -13.03 -9.17 -25.31
N THR A 25 -12.37 -9.08 -24.13
CA THR A 25 -12.10 -7.81 -23.44
C THR A 25 -10.86 -7.11 -23.99
N GLY A 26 -9.83 -7.91 -24.40
CA GLY A 26 -8.54 -7.38 -24.87
C GLY A 26 -7.53 -7.16 -23.74
N ALA A 27 -6.47 -6.44 -24.08
CA ALA A 27 -5.42 -6.01 -23.16
C ALA A 27 -5.18 -4.48 -23.34
N PRO A 28 -4.65 -3.75 -22.32
CA PRO A 28 -4.19 -4.27 -21.03
C PRO A 28 -5.32 -4.77 -20.12
N ILE A 29 -4.99 -5.75 -19.25
CA ILE A 29 -5.95 -6.38 -18.32
C ILE A 29 -5.22 -6.88 -17.08
N VAL A 30 -5.92 -7.02 -15.95
CA VAL A 30 -5.32 -7.49 -14.69
C VAL A 30 -5.84 -8.88 -14.34
N VAL A 31 -4.93 -9.82 -14.07
CA VAL A 31 -5.26 -11.19 -13.64
C VAL A 31 -4.83 -11.37 -12.19
N LYS A 32 -5.76 -11.75 -11.32
CA LYS A 32 -5.53 -11.93 -9.87
C LYS A 32 -5.90 -13.35 -9.45
N ALA A 33 -5.05 -14.00 -8.64
CA ALA A 33 -5.43 -15.21 -7.91
C ALA A 33 -6.34 -14.82 -6.74
N ASP A 34 -7.47 -15.52 -6.57
CA ASP A 34 -8.49 -15.20 -5.54
C ASP A 34 -8.04 -15.54 -4.11
N GLY A 35 -7.07 -16.43 -3.95
CA GLY A 35 -6.57 -16.84 -2.65
C GLY A 35 -5.39 -16.06 -2.13
N LEU A 36 -4.92 -16.41 -0.93
CA LEU A 36 -3.78 -15.76 -0.28
C LEU A 36 -2.48 -16.00 -1.05
N ALA A 37 -2.02 -15.01 -1.78
CA ALA A 37 -0.81 -15.04 -2.61
C ALA A 37 0.27 -14.02 -2.17
N ALA A 38 0.12 -13.41 -0.98
CA ALA A 38 1.06 -12.47 -0.37
C ALA A 38 1.51 -11.34 -1.34
N GLY A 39 0.57 -10.77 -2.09
CA GLY A 39 0.82 -9.70 -3.07
C GLY A 39 1.51 -10.15 -4.37
N LYS A 40 1.79 -11.46 -4.54
CA LYS A 40 2.44 -12.02 -5.73
C LYS A 40 1.46 -12.62 -6.75
N GLY A 41 0.18 -12.72 -6.39
CA GLY A 41 -0.88 -13.28 -7.23
C GLY A 41 -1.56 -12.26 -8.14
N VAL A 42 -0.91 -11.15 -8.49
CA VAL A 42 -1.43 -10.11 -9.38
C VAL A 42 -0.49 -9.95 -10.57
N VAL A 43 -1.03 -10.06 -11.77
CA VAL A 43 -0.32 -9.82 -13.03
C VAL A 43 -1.06 -8.74 -13.81
N VAL A 44 -0.39 -7.62 -14.04
CA VAL A 44 -0.83 -6.60 -14.99
C VAL A 44 -0.30 -7.01 -16.36
N ALA A 45 -1.18 -7.56 -17.19
CA ALA A 45 -0.85 -8.06 -18.51
C ALA A 45 -1.08 -6.98 -19.57
N MET A 46 -0.01 -6.56 -20.23
CA MET A 46 -0.05 -5.56 -21.30
C MET A 46 -0.46 -6.16 -22.64
N THR A 47 -0.39 -7.50 -22.78
CA THR A 47 -0.75 -8.23 -23.97
C THR A 47 -1.68 -9.41 -23.62
N ILE A 48 -2.46 -9.86 -24.62
CA ILE A 48 -3.33 -11.05 -24.48
C ILE A 48 -2.51 -12.30 -24.15
N ASP A 49 -1.32 -12.44 -24.71
CA ASP A 49 -0.45 -13.59 -24.46
C ASP A 49 0.04 -13.60 -23.00
N GLU A 50 0.46 -12.46 -22.46
CA GLU A 50 0.81 -12.34 -21.03
C GLU A 50 -0.36 -12.70 -20.11
N ALA A 51 -1.57 -12.24 -20.44
CA ALA A 51 -2.77 -12.56 -19.67
C ALA A 51 -3.09 -14.05 -19.72
N ASN A 52 -2.99 -14.69 -20.89
CA ASN A 52 -3.22 -16.12 -21.06
C ASN A 52 -2.22 -16.96 -20.26
N VAL A 53 -0.93 -16.59 -20.28
CA VAL A 53 0.12 -17.26 -19.49
C VAL A 53 -0.17 -17.11 -17.99
N ALA A 54 -0.56 -15.91 -17.54
CA ALA A 54 -0.91 -15.68 -16.13
C ALA A 54 -2.09 -16.54 -15.66
N VAL A 55 -3.14 -16.68 -16.49
CA VAL A 55 -4.29 -17.53 -16.19
C VAL A 55 -3.89 -19.00 -16.11
N GLU A 56 -3.07 -19.49 -17.06
CA GLU A 56 -2.57 -20.87 -17.04
C GLU A 56 -1.74 -21.14 -15.78
N ASP A 57 -0.79 -20.28 -15.46
CA ASP A 57 0.08 -20.41 -14.28
C ASP A 57 -0.72 -20.43 -12.97
N MET A 58 -1.77 -19.64 -12.88
CA MET A 58 -2.61 -19.56 -11.67
C MET A 58 -3.54 -20.76 -11.55
N LEU A 59 -4.36 -21.04 -12.57
CA LEU A 59 -5.39 -22.09 -12.53
C LEU A 59 -4.83 -23.51 -12.65
N SER A 60 -3.59 -23.70 -13.14
CA SER A 60 -2.98 -25.05 -13.21
C SER A 60 -2.50 -25.59 -11.85
N GLY A 61 -2.61 -24.81 -10.77
CA GLY A 61 -2.23 -25.21 -9.41
C GLY A 61 -0.72 -25.25 -9.15
N ASN A 62 0.11 -24.94 -10.12
CA ASN A 62 1.57 -25.11 -10.02
C ASN A 62 2.27 -24.02 -9.23
N ARG A 63 1.71 -22.79 -9.16
CA ARG A 63 2.39 -21.64 -8.59
C ARG A 63 1.81 -21.16 -7.25
N PHE A 64 0.50 -21.28 -7.07
CA PHE A 64 -0.21 -20.70 -5.91
C PHE A 64 -1.00 -21.73 -5.11
N GLY A 65 -0.90 -23.05 -5.43
CA GLY A 65 -1.66 -24.10 -4.76
C GLY A 65 -3.17 -23.81 -4.81
N ASP A 66 -3.87 -23.98 -3.68
CA ASP A 66 -5.33 -23.75 -3.60
C ASP A 66 -5.74 -22.30 -3.87
N ALA A 67 -4.84 -21.33 -3.69
CA ALA A 67 -5.09 -19.92 -3.98
C ALA A 67 -5.27 -19.65 -5.49
N GLY A 68 -4.77 -20.54 -6.35
CA GLY A 68 -4.91 -20.47 -7.79
C GLY A 68 -6.17 -21.16 -8.36
N ASN A 69 -7.01 -21.78 -7.53
CA ASN A 69 -8.22 -22.48 -8.00
C ASN A 69 -9.29 -21.55 -8.59
N THR A 70 -9.16 -20.26 -8.34
CA THR A 70 -10.03 -19.19 -8.86
C THR A 70 -9.18 -18.01 -9.28
N VAL A 71 -9.47 -17.43 -10.43
CA VAL A 71 -8.90 -16.17 -10.87
C VAL A 71 -9.98 -15.11 -11.04
N VAL A 72 -9.62 -13.89 -10.68
CA VAL A 72 -10.39 -12.69 -10.98
C VAL A 72 -9.66 -11.95 -12.09
N ILE A 73 -10.37 -11.65 -13.17
CA ILE A 73 -9.84 -10.87 -14.29
C ILE A 73 -10.52 -9.52 -14.27
N GLU A 74 -9.74 -8.45 -14.16
CA GLU A 74 -10.22 -7.09 -13.99
C GLU A 74 -9.80 -6.20 -15.15
N GLU A 75 -10.64 -5.22 -15.46
CA GLU A 75 -10.30 -4.08 -16.29
C GLU A 75 -8.99 -3.43 -15.79
N PHE A 76 -8.12 -3.04 -16.71
CA PHE A 76 -6.96 -2.22 -16.40
C PHE A 76 -7.43 -0.77 -16.18
N MET A 77 -7.40 -0.29 -14.95
CA MET A 77 -7.74 1.09 -14.62
C MET A 77 -6.56 2.02 -14.87
N GLU A 78 -6.78 3.08 -15.64
CA GLU A 78 -5.81 4.14 -15.86
C GLU A 78 -5.97 5.25 -14.83
N GLY A 79 -4.85 5.71 -14.24
CA GLY A 79 -4.85 6.74 -13.22
C GLY A 79 -3.62 6.68 -12.32
N GLU A 80 -3.70 7.38 -11.21
CA GLU A 80 -2.67 7.34 -10.17
C GLU A 80 -3.20 6.61 -8.92
N GLU A 81 -2.39 5.73 -8.36
CA GLU A 81 -2.74 5.04 -7.12
C GLU A 81 -2.62 5.99 -5.92
N ALA A 82 -3.55 5.87 -4.98
CA ALA A 82 -3.50 6.51 -3.68
C ALA A 82 -3.99 5.55 -2.59
N SER A 83 -3.49 5.72 -1.37
CA SER A 83 -3.90 4.96 -0.20
C SER A 83 -4.70 5.85 0.74
N LEU A 84 -5.93 5.46 1.03
CA LEU A 84 -6.78 6.12 2.02
C LEU A 84 -7.11 5.13 3.15
N LEU A 85 -6.49 5.34 4.29
CA LEU A 85 -6.77 4.58 5.50
C LEU A 85 -7.86 5.29 6.31
N ALA A 86 -8.62 4.52 7.09
CA ALA A 86 -9.63 5.08 7.99
C ALA A 86 -9.70 4.30 9.30
N PHE A 87 -9.95 5.02 10.40
CA PHE A 87 -10.38 4.44 11.67
C PHE A 87 -11.87 4.09 11.58
N VAL A 88 -12.24 2.91 12.05
CA VAL A 88 -13.63 2.40 11.98
C VAL A 88 -14.02 1.76 13.30
N ASP A 89 -15.23 2.07 13.79
CA ASP A 89 -15.78 1.53 15.04
C ASP A 89 -17.01 0.61 14.84
N GLY A 90 -17.23 0.17 13.61
CA GLY A 90 -18.39 -0.63 13.22
C GLY A 90 -19.47 0.18 12.49
N LYS A 91 -19.50 1.51 12.67
CA LYS A 91 -20.48 2.43 12.07
C LYS A 91 -19.86 3.72 11.59
N THR A 92 -19.04 4.32 12.45
CA THR A 92 -18.34 5.58 12.15
C THR A 92 -17.06 5.29 11.39
N VAL A 93 -16.80 6.06 10.35
CA VAL A 93 -15.58 5.98 9.53
C VAL A 93 -14.90 7.34 9.58
N VAL A 94 -13.66 7.40 10.08
CA VAL A 94 -12.89 8.64 10.14
C VAL A 94 -11.63 8.48 9.29
N PRO A 95 -11.49 9.22 8.18
CA PRO A 95 -10.36 9.06 7.28
C PRO A 95 -9.06 9.57 7.91
N MET A 96 -7.96 8.94 7.53
CA MET A 96 -6.62 9.42 7.80
C MET A 96 -6.14 10.34 6.67
N ILE A 97 -4.97 10.95 6.82
CA ILE A 97 -4.30 11.67 5.74
C ILE A 97 -3.99 10.67 4.61
N ALA A 98 -4.34 11.05 3.38
CA ALA A 98 -4.02 10.25 2.20
C ALA A 98 -2.52 10.14 1.98
N SER A 99 -2.08 8.97 1.55
CA SER A 99 -0.68 8.71 1.20
C SER A 99 -0.56 8.11 -0.19
N GLN A 100 0.65 8.18 -0.78
CA GLN A 100 0.93 7.56 -2.07
C GLN A 100 2.19 6.70 -1.96
N ASP A 101 2.03 5.39 -2.22
CA ASP A 101 3.09 4.38 -2.18
C ASP A 101 3.76 4.21 -3.56
N HIS A 102 4.98 3.66 -3.56
CA HIS A 102 5.77 3.30 -4.73
C HIS A 102 6.05 1.80 -4.72
N LYS A 103 5.27 1.03 -5.47
CA LYS A 103 5.27 -0.43 -5.41
C LYS A 103 6.42 -1.09 -6.19
N ARG A 104 6.93 -0.46 -7.24
CA ARG A 104 8.01 -1.00 -8.07
C ARG A 104 9.37 -0.81 -7.41
N ILE A 105 10.25 -1.81 -7.58
CA ILE A 105 11.55 -1.85 -6.92
C ILE A 105 12.52 -0.75 -7.39
N PHE A 106 12.48 -0.36 -8.67
CA PHE A 106 13.42 0.58 -9.27
C PHE A 106 12.77 1.92 -9.60
N ASP A 107 13.63 2.95 -9.71
CA ASP A 107 13.26 4.28 -10.15
C ASP A 107 12.48 4.26 -11.48
N GLY A 108 11.58 5.23 -11.65
CA GLY A 108 10.71 5.33 -12.80
C GLY A 108 9.65 4.22 -12.88
N ASP A 109 9.27 3.65 -11.73
CA ASP A 109 8.30 2.55 -11.60
C ASP A 109 8.66 1.34 -12.47
N LYS A 110 9.92 0.91 -12.43
CA LYS A 110 10.44 -0.23 -13.16
C LYS A 110 10.70 -1.44 -12.26
N GLY A 111 10.82 -2.61 -12.90
CA GLY A 111 11.09 -3.87 -12.21
C GLY A 111 9.84 -4.49 -11.57
N PRO A 112 10.00 -5.55 -10.76
CA PRO A 112 8.89 -6.24 -10.11
C PRO A 112 8.20 -5.39 -9.03
N ASN A 113 6.96 -5.77 -8.71
CA ASN A 113 6.23 -5.23 -7.56
C ASN A 113 6.86 -5.71 -6.25
N THR A 114 6.76 -4.87 -5.25
CA THR A 114 7.26 -5.10 -3.89
C THR A 114 6.14 -4.88 -2.87
N GLY A 115 6.47 -4.94 -1.58
CA GLY A 115 5.58 -4.49 -0.50
C GLY A 115 5.48 -2.98 -0.33
N GLY A 116 6.16 -2.20 -1.19
CA GLY A 116 6.32 -0.75 -1.13
C GLY A 116 7.76 -0.35 -0.87
N MET A 117 8.29 0.54 -1.72
CA MET A 117 9.67 1.06 -1.65
C MET A 117 9.76 2.45 -1.06
N GLY A 118 8.63 3.06 -0.76
CA GLY A 118 8.53 4.36 -0.14
C GLY A 118 7.17 4.99 -0.37
N THR A 119 6.85 5.94 0.47
CA THR A 119 5.55 6.60 0.50
C THR A 119 5.67 8.03 1.01
N TYR A 120 4.68 8.84 0.76
CA TYR A 120 4.59 10.19 1.31
C TYR A 120 3.15 10.56 1.63
N ALA A 121 3.00 11.51 2.55
CA ALA A 121 1.72 12.09 2.95
C ALA A 121 1.89 13.60 3.27
N PRO A 122 0.89 14.44 2.94
CA PRO A 122 -0.31 14.11 2.18
C PRO A 122 -0.01 13.80 0.70
N ALA A 123 -0.89 13.02 0.06
CA ALA A 123 -0.81 12.71 -1.37
C ALA A 123 -1.63 13.71 -2.19
N PRO A 124 -1.01 14.59 -3.01
CA PRO A 124 -1.74 15.64 -3.75
C PRO A 124 -2.76 15.11 -4.75
N VAL A 125 -2.55 13.89 -5.27
CA VAL A 125 -3.46 13.25 -6.22
C VAL A 125 -4.86 13.01 -5.63
N LEU A 126 -4.96 12.78 -4.31
CA LEU A 126 -6.23 12.65 -3.61
C LEU A 126 -6.59 13.98 -2.94
N THR A 127 -7.17 14.88 -3.72
CA THR A 127 -7.65 16.18 -3.24
C THR A 127 -8.75 16.01 -2.18
N ASP A 128 -9.05 17.06 -1.42
CA ASP A 128 -10.14 17.01 -0.43
C ASP A 128 -11.48 16.60 -1.05
N ALA A 129 -11.80 17.08 -2.24
CA ALA A 129 -13.01 16.71 -2.96
C ALA A 129 -13.05 15.21 -3.31
N LEU A 130 -11.95 14.66 -3.84
CA LEU A 130 -11.84 13.24 -4.17
C LEU A 130 -11.81 12.35 -2.92
N ARG A 131 -11.20 12.82 -1.83
CA ARG A 131 -11.26 12.14 -0.53
C ARG A 131 -12.70 12.06 -0.03
N ASP A 132 -13.44 13.16 -0.06
CA ASP A 132 -14.83 13.21 0.40
C ASP A 132 -15.74 12.36 -0.50
N GLU A 133 -15.45 12.28 -1.80
CA GLU A 133 -16.10 11.35 -2.72
C GLU A 133 -15.79 9.89 -2.38
N ALA A 134 -14.51 9.55 -2.17
CA ALA A 134 -14.10 8.20 -1.77
C ALA A 134 -14.71 7.77 -0.42
N MET A 135 -14.81 8.70 0.53
CA MET A 135 -15.52 8.44 1.79
C MET A 135 -16.97 8.06 1.53
N LYS A 136 -17.69 8.88 0.77
CA LYS A 136 -19.13 8.74 0.53
C LYS A 136 -19.49 7.55 -0.39
N THR A 137 -18.65 7.23 -1.37
CA THR A 137 -18.97 6.20 -2.38
C THR A 137 -18.28 4.86 -2.11
N ILE A 138 -17.22 4.84 -1.28
CA ILE A 138 -16.39 3.65 -1.07
C ILE A 138 -16.34 3.24 0.40
N LEU A 139 -15.75 4.06 1.30
CA LEU A 139 -15.45 3.61 2.66
C LEU A 139 -16.70 3.48 3.53
N GLU A 140 -17.58 4.49 3.55
CA GLU A 140 -18.84 4.44 4.30
C GLU A 140 -19.76 3.32 3.78
N PRO A 141 -19.97 3.15 2.45
CA PRO A 141 -20.73 2.03 1.92
C PRO A 141 -20.12 0.66 2.25
N MET A 142 -18.78 0.55 2.28
CA MET A 142 -18.11 -0.71 2.66
C MET A 142 -18.38 -1.09 4.10
N VAL A 143 -18.27 -0.15 5.04
CA VAL A 143 -18.54 -0.38 6.46
C VAL A 143 -20.02 -0.72 6.69
N ALA A 144 -20.93 0.03 6.04
CA ALA A 144 -22.37 -0.26 6.11
C ALA A 144 -22.71 -1.64 5.49
N ALA A 145 -22.03 -2.04 4.43
CA ALA A 145 -22.19 -3.36 3.84
C ALA A 145 -21.76 -4.47 4.78
N MET A 146 -20.62 -4.32 5.47
CA MET A 146 -20.12 -5.27 6.46
C MET A 146 -21.09 -5.41 7.64
N GLU A 147 -21.65 -4.31 8.16
CA GLU A 147 -22.67 -4.36 9.21
C GLU A 147 -23.91 -5.12 8.72
N LYS A 148 -24.39 -4.85 7.49
CA LYS A 148 -25.56 -5.50 6.88
C LYS A 148 -25.35 -7.01 6.65
N GLU A 149 -24.12 -7.45 6.39
CA GLU A 149 -23.77 -8.88 6.27
C GLU A 149 -23.60 -9.56 7.64
N GLY A 150 -23.80 -8.85 8.76
CA GLY A 150 -23.63 -9.37 10.10
C GLY A 150 -22.19 -9.47 10.57
N MET A 151 -21.28 -8.81 9.88
CA MET A 151 -19.84 -8.80 10.15
C MET A 151 -19.34 -7.34 10.31
N PRO A 152 -19.78 -6.60 11.35
CA PRO A 152 -19.37 -5.20 11.51
C PRO A 152 -17.85 -5.08 11.60
N TYR A 153 -17.29 -4.14 10.83
CA TYR A 153 -15.85 -3.93 10.75
C TYR A 153 -15.40 -2.94 11.83
N VAL A 154 -14.39 -3.32 12.62
CA VAL A 154 -13.77 -2.48 13.65
C VAL A 154 -12.25 -2.51 13.48
N GLY A 155 -11.62 -1.35 13.40
CA GLY A 155 -10.17 -1.23 13.28
C GLY A 155 -9.72 -0.26 12.18
N CYS A 156 -8.59 -0.55 11.54
CA CYS A 156 -8.07 0.22 10.43
C CYS A 156 -8.52 -0.39 9.10
N LEU A 157 -9.40 0.29 8.38
CA LEU A 157 -9.76 -0.05 7.00
C LEU A 157 -8.82 0.70 6.05
N TYR A 158 -8.16 -0.03 5.18
CA TYR A 158 -7.30 0.53 4.14
C TYR A 158 -7.97 0.33 2.77
N ALA A 159 -8.24 1.41 2.06
CA ALA A 159 -8.67 1.41 0.67
C ALA A 159 -7.49 1.80 -0.23
N GLY A 160 -7.02 0.87 -1.06
CA GLY A 160 -6.16 1.16 -2.20
C GLY A 160 -7.03 1.67 -3.34
N LEU A 161 -6.78 2.88 -3.79
CA LEU A 161 -7.60 3.58 -4.76
C LEU A 161 -6.81 3.82 -6.05
N MET A 162 -7.48 3.73 -7.18
CA MET A 162 -7.06 4.31 -8.45
C MET A 162 -7.85 5.60 -8.66
N ILE A 163 -7.16 6.71 -8.81
CA ILE A 163 -7.77 8.01 -9.11
C ILE A 163 -7.82 8.13 -10.63
N THR A 164 -9.01 7.86 -11.16
CA THR A 164 -9.29 7.88 -12.59
C THR A 164 -9.99 9.19 -13.00
N ASP A 165 -10.15 9.41 -14.30
CA ASP A 165 -10.92 10.55 -14.83
C ASP A 165 -12.41 10.51 -14.42
N GLU A 166 -12.92 9.32 -14.05
CA GLU A 166 -14.29 9.11 -13.57
C GLU A 166 -14.43 9.22 -12.03
N GLY A 167 -13.33 9.52 -11.32
CA GLY A 167 -13.26 9.57 -9.87
C GLY A 167 -12.51 8.39 -9.23
N PRO A 168 -12.56 8.26 -7.91
CA PRO A 168 -11.86 7.21 -7.18
C PRO A 168 -12.53 5.84 -7.35
N LYS A 169 -11.75 4.82 -7.72
CA LYS A 169 -12.17 3.42 -7.81
C LYS A 169 -11.28 2.54 -6.92
N VAL A 170 -11.88 1.51 -6.33
CA VAL A 170 -11.15 0.58 -5.46
C VAL A 170 -10.29 -0.39 -6.29
N VAL A 171 -9.02 -0.49 -5.92
CA VAL A 171 -8.10 -1.54 -6.37
C VAL A 171 -8.18 -2.74 -5.42
N GLU A 172 -8.12 -2.47 -4.11
CA GLU A 172 -8.23 -3.47 -3.05
C GLU A 172 -8.59 -2.83 -1.70
N PHE A 173 -9.15 -3.64 -0.79
CA PHE A 173 -9.23 -3.33 0.63
C PHE A 173 -8.24 -4.17 1.42
N ASN A 174 -7.67 -3.59 2.47
CA ASN A 174 -6.89 -4.31 3.47
C ASN A 174 -7.47 -4.04 4.88
N ALA A 175 -7.43 -5.07 5.73
CA ALA A 175 -7.97 -5.03 7.11
C ALA A 175 -6.85 -4.77 8.13
N ARG A 176 -5.95 -3.83 7.85
CA ARG A 176 -4.77 -3.50 8.64
C ARG A 176 -4.23 -2.12 8.24
N PHE A 177 -3.34 -1.62 9.07
CA PHE A 177 -2.49 -0.50 8.68
C PHE A 177 -1.60 -0.86 7.48
N GLY A 178 -1.28 0.13 6.64
CA GLY A 178 -0.37 -0.01 5.52
C GLY A 178 1.10 -0.06 5.94
N ASP A 179 1.94 -0.63 5.12
CA ASP A 179 3.38 -0.61 5.26
C ASP A 179 4.00 -0.49 3.85
N PRO A 180 4.51 0.71 3.49
CA PRO A 180 5.06 1.75 4.37
C PRO A 180 4.14 2.95 4.69
N GLU A 181 2.84 2.93 4.40
CA GLU A 181 1.95 4.10 4.59
C GLU A 181 1.87 4.55 6.05
N THR A 182 1.84 3.61 6.99
CA THR A 182 1.78 3.91 8.44
C THR A 182 2.94 4.78 8.88
N GLN A 183 4.12 4.57 8.30
CA GLN A 183 5.34 5.30 8.64
C GLN A 183 5.30 6.78 8.24
N VAL A 184 4.37 7.21 7.40
CA VAL A 184 4.16 8.62 7.08
C VAL A 184 2.85 9.17 7.65
N VAL A 185 1.82 8.34 7.78
CA VAL A 185 0.51 8.78 8.27
C VAL A 185 0.53 9.02 9.78
N LEU A 186 1.00 8.04 10.57
CA LEU A 186 0.97 8.17 12.04
C LEU A 186 1.90 9.24 12.62
N PRO A 187 3.09 9.54 12.08
CA PRO A 187 3.88 10.67 12.55
C PRO A 187 3.20 12.05 12.38
N LEU A 188 2.25 12.15 11.44
CA LEU A 188 1.44 13.35 11.23
C LEU A 188 0.19 13.41 12.13
N LEU A 189 -0.12 12.35 12.87
CA LEU A 189 -1.22 12.38 13.83
C LEU A 189 -0.86 13.27 15.01
N ASP A 190 -1.76 14.21 15.36
CA ASP A 190 -1.63 15.11 16.51
C ASP A 190 -2.46 14.67 17.72
N SER A 191 -3.33 13.69 17.53
CA SER A 191 -4.14 13.08 18.59
C SER A 191 -3.47 11.83 19.17
N ASP A 192 -3.89 11.42 20.37
CA ASP A 192 -3.44 10.14 20.96
C ASP A 192 -4.04 8.95 20.21
N LEU A 193 -3.17 8.15 19.61
CA LEU A 193 -3.57 6.96 18.86
C LEU A 193 -4.26 5.91 19.76
N GLY A 194 -3.80 5.77 21.01
CA GLY A 194 -4.36 4.82 21.96
C GLY A 194 -5.82 5.16 22.32
N GLU A 195 -6.13 6.45 22.48
CA GLU A 195 -7.50 6.93 22.72
C GLU A 195 -8.40 6.67 21.49
N ILE A 196 -7.91 6.92 20.28
CA ILE A 196 -8.63 6.65 19.04
C ILE A 196 -8.91 5.13 18.89
N MET A 197 -7.91 4.29 19.09
CA MET A 197 -8.05 2.83 19.00
C MET A 197 -9.01 2.29 20.06
N MET A 198 -8.99 2.87 21.25
CA MET A 198 -9.94 2.52 22.31
C MET A 198 -11.36 2.95 21.96
N ALA A 199 -11.54 4.11 21.33
CA ALA A 199 -12.84 4.58 20.84
C ALA A 199 -13.39 3.67 19.72
N CYS A 200 -12.53 3.24 18.78
CA CYS A 200 -12.90 2.23 17.78
C CYS A 200 -13.41 0.95 18.44
N ALA A 201 -12.66 0.41 19.41
CA ALA A 201 -13.02 -0.83 20.09
C ALA A 201 -14.33 -0.73 20.92
N LYS A 202 -14.66 0.47 21.41
CA LYS A 202 -15.87 0.73 22.20
C LYS A 202 -17.08 1.20 21.39
N GLY A 203 -16.94 1.43 20.08
CA GLY A 203 -18.02 1.97 19.27
C GLY A 203 -18.37 3.45 19.60
N THR A 204 -17.37 4.24 19.97
CA THR A 204 -17.54 5.65 20.41
C THR A 204 -16.67 6.62 19.62
N LEU A 205 -16.19 6.20 18.45
CA LEU A 205 -15.36 7.02 17.58
C LEU A 205 -16.14 8.23 17.07
N THR A 206 -15.50 9.39 17.07
CA THR A 206 -16.03 10.62 16.46
C THR A 206 -14.94 11.34 15.67
N SER A 207 -15.32 12.08 14.62
CA SER A 207 -14.37 12.76 13.75
C SER A 207 -13.49 13.80 14.45
N ASN A 208 -14.02 14.46 15.49
CA ASN A 208 -13.29 15.48 16.25
C ASN A 208 -12.18 14.90 17.17
N MET A 209 -12.14 13.58 17.37
CA MET A 209 -11.06 12.91 18.11
C MET A 209 -9.77 12.82 17.29
N VAL A 210 -9.86 12.92 15.96
CA VAL A 210 -8.73 12.73 15.06
C VAL A 210 -8.27 14.08 14.51
N LYS A 211 -7.10 14.51 14.92
CA LYS A 211 -6.47 15.76 14.48
C LYS A 211 -5.13 15.48 13.85
N TRP A 212 -4.77 16.27 12.87
CA TRP A 212 -3.55 16.12 12.09
C TRP A 212 -2.68 17.36 12.20
N LYS A 213 -1.36 17.16 12.18
CA LYS A 213 -0.38 18.24 12.09
C LYS A 213 -0.42 18.84 10.69
N ASP A 214 -0.23 20.16 10.61
CA ASP A 214 -0.03 20.86 9.33
C ASP A 214 1.43 20.67 8.88
N SER A 215 1.73 19.48 8.37
CA SER A 215 3.07 19.04 8.03
C SER A 215 3.00 17.92 7.00
N SER A 216 4.15 17.58 6.41
CA SER A 216 4.32 16.46 5.48
C SER A 216 5.32 15.45 6.01
N ALA A 217 5.18 14.21 5.57
CA ALA A 217 6.10 13.12 5.85
C ALA A 217 6.44 12.36 4.56
N ALA A 218 7.68 11.91 4.46
CA ALA A 218 8.13 11.03 3.38
C ALA A 218 8.97 9.89 3.95
N CYS A 219 8.71 8.67 3.53
CA CYS A 219 9.41 7.46 3.93
C CYS A 219 10.09 6.85 2.72
N VAL A 220 11.38 6.55 2.84
CA VAL A 220 12.15 5.79 1.85
C VAL A 220 12.54 4.44 2.47
N ILE A 221 12.25 3.35 1.78
CA ILE A 221 12.57 2.00 2.24
C ILE A 221 13.98 1.63 1.79
N LEU A 222 14.81 1.21 2.76
CA LEU A 222 16.10 0.60 2.51
C LEU A 222 15.90 -0.92 2.50
N ALA A 223 16.15 -1.54 1.35
CA ALA A 223 15.95 -2.96 1.12
C ALA A 223 17.28 -3.72 1.02
N SER A 224 17.27 -5.00 1.39
CA SER A 224 18.42 -5.88 1.30
C SER A 224 18.69 -6.34 -0.13
N LYS A 225 19.88 -6.80 -0.39
CA LYS A 225 20.30 -7.37 -1.68
C LYS A 225 19.35 -8.49 -2.12
N GLY A 226 18.90 -8.41 -3.37
CA GLY A 226 18.05 -9.41 -4.01
C GLY A 226 16.54 -9.22 -3.80
N TYR A 227 16.12 -8.29 -2.93
CA TYR A 227 14.70 -7.99 -2.77
C TYR A 227 14.06 -7.48 -4.08
N PRO A 228 12.84 -7.90 -4.48
CA PRO A 228 11.86 -8.67 -3.72
C PRO A 228 11.92 -10.20 -3.88
N GLU A 229 12.75 -10.74 -4.75
CA GLU A 229 12.79 -12.17 -5.06
C GLU A 229 13.48 -12.97 -3.94
N THR A 230 14.56 -12.43 -3.44
CA THR A 230 15.34 -12.99 -2.33
C THR A 230 15.66 -11.87 -1.33
N SER A 231 16.29 -12.23 -0.21
CA SER A 231 16.76 -11.24 0.77
C SER A 231 18.06 -11.72 1.42
N SER A 232 19.07 -10.86 1.42
CA SER A 232 20.27 -11.07 2.23
C SER A 232 19.93 -10.93 3.71
N LYS A 233 20.62 -11.71 4.56
CA LYS A 233 20.42 -11.69 6.02
C LYS A 233 21.77 -11.76 6.73
N GLY A 234 21.89 -11.04 7.85
CA GLY A 234 23.07 -11.02 8.69
C GLY A 234 24.07 -9.93 8.36
N ASP A 235 23.78 -9.07 7.38
CA ASP A 235 24.63 -7.93 7.04
C ASP A 235 24.51 -6.87 8.14
N VAL A 236 25.65 -6.42 8.68
CA VAL A 236 25.66 -5.42 9.77
C VAL A 236 25.15 -4.08 9.26
N ILE A 237 24.19 -3.52 9.97
CA ILE A 237 23.68 -2.18 9.74
C ILE A 237 24.56 -1.19 10.51
N SER A 238 25.20 -0.29 9.78
CA SER A 238 26.07 0.73 10.33
C SER A 238 25.49 2.12 10.16
N GLY A 239 26.03 3.08 10.90
CA GLY A 239 25.67 4.48 10.80
C GLY A 239 24.61 4.92 11.79
N ASP A 240 23.93 6.00 11.47
CA ASP A 240 23.05 6.69 12.40
C ASP A 240 21.58 6.29 12.23
N ILE A 241 21.13 5.33 13.02
CA ILE A 241 19.74 4.84 13.07
C ILE A 241 18.95 5.36 14.28
N LYS A 242 19.43 6.45 14.92
CA LYS A 242 18.72 7.08 16.06
C LYS A 242 17.48 7.83 15.62
N GLN A 243 16.60 8.07 16.58
CA GLN A 243 15.41 8.90 16.41
C GLN A 243 15.72 10.38 16.62
N TYR A 244 15.15 11.24 15.79
CA TYR A 244 15.21 12.71 15.92
C TYR A 244 13.83 13.30 15.69
N ASP A 245 13.61 14.54 16.13
CA ASP A 245 12.33 15.23 15.97
C ASP A 245 11.91 15.41 14.51
N THR A 246 12.88 15.46 13.59
CA THR A 246 12.64 15.69 12.16
C THR A 246 12.88 14.48 11.27
N THR A 247 13.47 13.42 11.82
CA THR A 247 13.71 12.17 11.08
C THR A 247 13.52 10.96 11.99
N ILE A 248 12.83 9.94 11.47
CA ILE A 248 12.54 8.69 12.18
C ILE A 248 13.11 7.53 11.36
N VAL A 249 13.77 6.57 12.01
CA VAL A 249 14.20 5.32 11.37
C VAL A 249 13.40 4.18 11.97
N PHE A 250 12.50 3.60 11.17
CA PHE A 250 11.72 2.43 11.57
C PHE A 250 12.46 1.14 11.20
N HIS A 251 12.52 0.23 12.15
CA HIS A 251 13.04 -1.12 11.94
C HIS A 251 11.95 -2.03 11.37
N SER A 252 12.21 -2.67 10.23
CA SER A 252 11.34 -3.70 9.62
C SER A 252 12.06 -5.06 9.68
N GLY A 253 12.74 -5.45 8.61
CA GLY A 253 13.50 -6.69 8.55
C GLY A 253 14.87 -6.59 9.21
N THR A 254 14.92 -6.34 10.51
CA THR A 254 16.15 -6.25 11.29
C THR A 254 16.17 -7.25 12.43
N LYS A 255 17.37 -7.57 12.92
CA LYS A 255 17.60 -8.42 14.10
C LYS A 255 18.79 -7.88 14.89
N LEU A 256 18.71 -7.91 16.22
CA LEU A 256 19.83 -7.58 17.09
C LEU A 256 20.71 -8.85 17.28
N VAL A 257 22.02 -8.75 16.98
CA VAL A 257 23.00 -9.80 17.17
C VAL A 257 24.19 -9.22 17.93
N GLY A 258 24.36 -9.60 19.18
CA GLY A 258 25.26 -8.93 20.10
C GLY A 258 24.82 -7.47 20.29
N GLU A 259 25.70 -6.52 19.97
CA GLU A 259 25.42 -5.09 20.02
C GLU A 259 25.04 -4.48 18.67
N ASN A 260 25.03 -5.27 17.59
CA ASN A 260 24.80 -4.80 16.25
C ASN A 260 23.40 -5.17 15.74
N TYR A 261 22.71 -4.24 15.07
CA TYR A 261 21.60 -4.57 14.22
C TYR A 261 22.11 -5.16 12.91
N VAL A 262 21.41 -6.18 12.42
CA VAL A 262 21.73 -6.83 11.14
C VAL A 262 20.46 -6.96 10.29
N THR A 263 20.64 -7.10 8.98
CA THR A 263 19.52 -7.39 8.05
C THR A 263 18.90 -8.74 8.38
N ASN A 264 17.59 -8.84 8.33
CA ASN A 264 16.83 -10.08 8.57
C ASN A 264 15.53 -10.16 7.74
N GLY A 265 15.47 -9.44 6.64
CA GLY A 265 14.31 -9.41 5.75
C GLY A 265 14.57 -8.62 4.48
N GLY A 266 13.59 -8.59 3.58
CA GLY A 266 13.70 -7.87 2.31
C GLY A 266 13.71 -6.35 2.50
N ARG A 267 12.65 -5.79 3.10
CA ARG A 267 12.62 -4.39 3.54
C ARG A 267 13.24 -4.34 4.94
N VAL A 268 14.31 -3.58 5.08
CA VAL A 268 15.18 -3.58 6.28
C VAL A 268 14.86 -2.41 7.18
N LEU A 269 14.88 -1.19 6.66
CA LEU A 269 14.61 0.05 7.39
C LEU A 269 13.66 0.93 6.57
N GLY A 270 12.83 1.70 7.26
CA GLY A 270 12.08 2.81 6.69
C GLY A 270 12.60 4.13 7.25
N VAL A 271 13.20 4.96 6.40
CA VAL A 271 13.75 6.27 6.79
C VAL A 271 12.73 7.35 6.48
N VAL A 272 12.23 8.00 7.52
CA VAL A 272 11.19 9.03 7.42
C VAL A 272 11.78 10.40 7.69
N GLY A 273 11.50 11.34 6.79
CA GLY A 273 11.67 12.76 7.03
C GLY A 273 10.32 13.42 7.30
N LEU A 274 10.31 14.36 8.24
CA LEU A 274 9.17 15.22 8.56
C LEU A 274 9.49 16.65 8.16
N GLY A 275 8.55 17.37 7.57
CA GLY A 275 8.77 18.74 7.12
C GLY A 275 7.49 19.57 7.05
N LYS A 276 7.63 20.90 6.99
CA LYS A 276 6.50 21.82 6.76
C LYS A 276 5.83 21.61 5.40
N ASP A 277 6.55 21.01 4.47
CA ASP A 277 6.12 20.66 3.13
C ASP A 277 6.81 19.35 2.68
N LEU A 278 6.31 18.75 1.62
CA LEU A 278 6.80 17.46 1.12
C LEU A 278 8.26 17.54 0.64
N ARG A 279 8.70 18.68 0.05
CA ARG A 279 10.09 18.85 -0.37
C ARG A 279 11.03 18.73 0.82
N THR A 280 10.74 19.49 1.88
CA THR A 280 11.51 19.45 3.12
C THR A 280 11.53 18.05 3.76
N ALA A 281 10.41 17.32 3.70
CA ALA A 281 10.32 15.96 4.24
C ALA A 281 11.22 15.00 3.44
N LEU A 282 11.18 15.08 2.12
CA LEU A 282 12.01 14.24 1.22
C LEU A 282 13.50 14.55 1.41
N ASP A 283 13.88 15.82 1.40
CA ASP A 283 15.29 16.25 1.56
C ASP A 283 15.86 15.67 2.86
N ARG A 284 15.12 15.74 3.97
CA ARG A 284 15.53 15.18 5.27
C ARG A 284 15.63 13.67 5.27
N ALA A 285 14.71 12.97 4.59
CA ALA A 285 14.78 11.51 4.48
C ALA A 285 16.03 11.08 3.70
N TYR A 286 16.30 11.69 2.55
CA TYR A 286 17.46 11.36 1.73
C TYR A 286 18.79 11.77 2.37
N GLU A 287 18.89 12.95 2.99
CA GLU A 287 20.05 13.37 3.76
C GLU A 287 20.38 12.34 4.88
N ARG A 288 19.33 11.85 5.55
CA ARG A 288 19.51 10.85 6.61
C ARG A 288 20.04 9.52 6.07
N ILE A 289 19.61 9.08 4.89
CA ILE A 289 20.04 7.83 4.26
C ILE A 289 21.53 7.83 3.97
N GLU A 290 22.15 8.97 3.65
CA GLU A 290 23.60 9.09 3.42
C GLU A 290 24.44 8.68 4.62
N HIS A 291 23.86 8.64 5.82
CA HIS A 291 24.51 8.25 7.07
C HIS A 291 24.18 6.82 7.52
N ILE A 292 23.54 5.99 6.68
CA ILE A 292 23.15 4.62 6.98
C ILE A 292 23.71 3.70 5.89
N ASP A 293 24.31 2.57 6.27
CA ASP A 293 24.84 1.63 5.31
C ASP A 293 24.72 0.17 5.79
N PHE A 294 24.52 -0.74 4.85
CA PHE A 294 24.67 -2.18 4.99
C PHE A 294 24.96 -2.81 3.62
N GLU A 295 25.60 -3.98 3.60
CA GLU A 295 26.03 -4.60 2.35
C GLU A 295 24.88 -4.86 1.38
N GLY A 296 25.02 -4.34 0.15
CA GLY A 296 24.03 -4.48 -0.91
C GLY A 296 22.73 -3.73 -0.67
N MET A 297 22.75 -2.68 0.17
CA MET A 297 21.63 -1.79 0.38
C MET A 297 21.12 -1.22 -0.95
N GLN A 298 19.79 -1.25 -1.13
CA GLN A 298 19.13 -0.67 -2.29
C GLN A 298 17.89 0.13 -1.86
N TYR A 299 17.67 1.24 -2.51
CA TYR A 299 16.50 2.11 -2.30
C TYR A 299 16.20 2.92 -3.57
N ARG A 300 15.02 3.49 -3.65
CA ARG A 300 14.64 4.38 -4.75
C ARG A 300 15.06 5.81 -4.45
N THR A 301 15.49 6.52 -5.50
CA THR A 301 15.91 7.93 -5.43
C THR A 301 14.81 8.91 -5.88
N ASP A 302 13.68 8.38 -6.36
CA ASP A 302 12.59 9.15 -6.96
C ASP A 302 11.28 9.14 -6.14
N ILE A 303 11.35 8.74 -4.85
CA ILE A 303 10.17 8.79 -3.96
C ILE A 303 9.64 10.22 -3.90
N GLY A 304 8.34 10.38 -4.13
CA GLY A 304 7.67 11.68 -4.14
C GLY A 304 7.80 12.48 -5.43
N ALA A 305 8.55 12.03 -6.44
CA ALA A 305 8.70 12.75 -7.70
C ALA A 305 7.35 13.02 -8.42
N LYS A 306 6.36 12.14 -8.23
CA LYS A 306 5.01 12.30 -8.80
C LYS A 306 4.27 13.52 -8.23
N ALA A 307 4.48 13.86 -6.98
CA ALA A 307 3.80 14.98 -6.32
C ALA A 307 4.18 16.37 -6.86
N PHE A 308 5.19 16.45 -7.71
CA PHE A 308 5.73 17.71 -8.26
C PHE A 308 5.56 17.82 -9.78
N LYS A 309 4.77 16.96 -10.40
CA LYS A 309 4.45 16.98 -11.84
C LYS A 309 3.27 17.89 -12.19
#